data_f56e85ad0eed81e9f7e7f7fd35dc3456
#
_entry.id   f56e85ad0eed81e9f7e7f7fd35dc3456
#
_cell.length_a   1.000
_cell.length_b   1.000
_cell.length_c   1.000
_cell.angle_alpha   90.00
_cell.angle_beta   90.00
_cell.angle_gamma   90.00
#
_symmetry.space_group_name_H-M   'P 1'
#
loop_
_entity.id
_entity.type
_entity.pdbx_description
1 polymer ?
#
loop_
_entity_poly.entity_id
_entity_poly.type
_entity_poly.pdbx_seq_one_letter_code
_entity_poly.pdbx_strand_id
1 'polypeptide(L)'
;MRYDKEVFFESITPGAYDETTGDYGEDSVLSERRLASVYDTRQETMQIVYGGVKRGSLTVHLQNHYDAPFDRIRIGGTAYQVDYRRRLRVKEAYVVSEVS
;
A
#
# COMPACT_ATOMS: atom_id res chain seq x y z
N MET A 1 -15.07 6.29 12.75
CA MET A 1 -13.99 5.60 12.01
C MET A 1 -12.95 5.10 13.01
N ARG A 2 -12.62 3.84 12.92
CA ARG A 2 -11.64 3.23 13.82
C ARG A 2 -10.30 3.03 13.11
N TYR A 3 -9.21 3.39 13.78
CA TYR A 3 -7.85 3.21 13.29
C TYR A 3 -7.20 2.06 14.07
N ASP A 4 -7.75 0.86 13.90
CA ASP A 4 -7.36 -0.33 14.66
C ASP A 4 -6.83 -1.46 13.79
N LYS A 5 -6.74 -1.27 12.49
CA LYS A 5 -6.22 -2.27 11.56
C LYS A 5 -4.74 -2.04 11.31
N GLU A 6 -3.92 -3.08 11.48
CA GLU A 6 -2.50 -2.99 11.17
C GLU A 6 -2.28 -3.06 9.67
N VAL A 7 -1.53 -2.08 9.16
CA VAL A 7 -1.05 -2.08 7.77
C VAL A 7 0.46 -1.89 7.79
N PHE A 8 1.13 -2.46 6.80
CA PHE A 8 2.58 -2.40 6.70
C PHE A 8 2.96 -1.74 5.37
N PHE A 9 3.68 -0.63 5.46
CA PHE A 9 4.24 0.04 4.29
C PHE A 9 5.57 -0.62 3.99
N GLU A 10 5.68 -1.23 2.82
CA GLU A 10 6.86 -2.00 2.42
C GLU A 10 7.64 -1.28 1.33
N SER A 11 8.95 -1.15 1.56
CA SER A 11 9.89 -0.68 0.55
C SER A 11 10.77 -1.85 0.13
N ILE A 12 10.90 -2.06 -1.17
CA ILE A 12 11.69 -3.15 -1.72
C ILE A 12 12.97 -2.58 -2.31
N THR A 13 14.10 -3.06 -1.81
CA THR A 13 15.41 -2.73 -2.37
C THR A 13 15.93 -3.93 -3.14
N PRO A 14 16.15 -3.82 -4.46
CA PRO A 14 16.70 -4.93 -5.25
C PRO A 14 18.04 -5.39 -4.72
N GLY A 15 18.31 -6.67 -4.79
CA GLY A 15 19.59 -7.24 -4.43
C GLY A 15 20.71 -6.74 -5.34
N ALA A 16 21.92 -6.62 -4.78
CA ALA A 16 23.08 -6.19 -5.54
C ALA A 16 23.55 -7.29 -6.48
N TYR A 17 24.05 -6.88 -7.65
CA TYR A 17 24.68 -7.80 -8.60
C TYR A 17 26.06 -8.24 -8.08
N ASP A 18 26.28 -9.55 -8.05
CA ASP A 18 27.56 -10.15 -7.68
C ASP A 18 28.33 -10.51 -8.94
N GLU A 19 29.40 -9.79 -9.21
CA GLU A 19 30.25 -10.03 -10.42
C GLU A 19 30.95 -11.38 -10.36
N THR A 20 31.19 -11.92 -9.16
CA THR A 20 31.88 -13.21 -9.00
C THR A 20 31.01 -14.38 -9.41
N THR A 21 29.72 -14.37 -9.03
CA THR A 21 28.78 -15.45 -9.32
C THR A 21 27.93 -15.17 -10.57
N GLY A 22 27.84 -13.91 -10.98
CA GLY A 22 26.97 -13.49 -12.07
C GLY A 22 25.49 -13.41 -11.70
N ASP A 23 25.18 -13.50 -10.40
CA ASP A 23 23.81 -13.49 -9.90
C ASP A 23 23.52 -12.23 -9.09
N TYR A 24 22.24 -11.92 -8.96
CA TYR A 24 21.77 -10.87 -8.05
C TYR A 24 21.50 -11.47 -6.68
N GLY A 25 21.83 -10.73 -5.64
CA GLY A 25 21.47 -11.08 -4.27
C GLY A 25 19.95 -10.99 -4.08
N GLU A 26 19.48 -11.43 -2.91
CA GLU A 26 18.08 -11.35 -2.55
C GLU A 26 17.66 -9.89 -2.35
N ASP A 27 16.39 -9.61 -2.70
CA ASP A 27 15.79 -8.30 -2.42
C ASP A 27 15.62 -8.11 -0.93
N SER A 28 15.83 -6.88 -0.46
CA SER A 28 15.58 -6.50 0.91
C SER A 28 14.22 -5.80 1.01
N VAL A 29 13.44 -6.18 2.01
CA VAL A 29 12.14 -5.56 2.28
C VAL A 29 12.21 -4.84 3.62
N LEU A 30 11.98 -3.53 3.61
CA LEU A 30 11.79 -2.74 4.81
C LEU A 30 10.30 -2.55 5.02
N SER A 31 9.85 -2.79 6.24
CA SER A 31 8.43 -2.76 6.57
C SER A 31 8.20 -1.82 7.74
N GLU A 32 7.24 -0.91 7.61
CA GLU A 32 6.86 0.01 8.67
C GLU A 32 5.38 -0.17 8.99
N ARG A 33 5.09 -0.47 10.25
CA ARG A 33 3.74 -0.70 10.74
C ARG A 33 3.04 0.62 11.03
N ARG A 34 1.77 0.71 10.62
CA ARG A 34 0.86 1.80 10.98
C ARG A 34 -0.49 1.22 11.34
N LEU A 35 -1.22 1.92 12.20
CA LEU A 35 -2.63 1.63 12.44
C LEU A 35 -3.48 2.49 11.52
N ALA A 36 -4.45 1.85 10.89
CA ALA A 36 -5.29 2.49 9.88
C ALA A 36 -6.75 2.06 10.02
N SER A 37 -7.62 2.81 9.41
CA SER A 37 -8.98 2.38 9.14
C SER A 37 -9.02 1.79 7.74
N VAL A 38 -9.45 0.54 7.61
CA VAL A 38 -9.49 -0.18 6.33
C VAL A 38 -10.93 -0.65 6.08
N TYR A 39 -11.45 -0.33 4.91
CA TYR A 39 -12.79 -0.77 4.51
C TYR A 39 -12.85 -0.98 3.01
N ASP A 40 -13.89 -1.69 2.56
CA ASP A 40 -14.11 -1.90 1.13
C ASP A 40 -14.34 -0.57 0.44
N THR A 41 -13.71 -0.39 -0.72
CA THR A 41 -13.86 0.83 -1.49
C THR A 41 -15.30 1.01 -1.91
N ARG A 42 -15.84 2.20 -1.69
CA ARG A 42 -17.22 2.53 -2.05
C ARG A 42 -17.37 2.62 -3.56
N GLN A 43 -18.56 2.30 -4.05
CA GLN A 43 -18.85 2.27 -5.48
C GLN A 43 -18.56 3.61 -6.16
N GLU A 44 -18.91 4.72 -5.53
CA GLU A 44 -18.64 6.06 -6.06
C GLU A 44 -17.15 6.30 -6.26
N THR A 45 -16.33 5.90 -5.28
CA THR A 45 -14.89 6.01 -5.36
C THR A 45 -14.32 5.11 -6.46
N MET A 46 -14.85 3.90 -6.60
CA MET A 46 -14.45 3.00 -7.68
C MET A 46 -14.68 3.61 -9.05
N GLN A 47 -15.79 4.29 -9.25
CA GLN A 47 -16.08 4.97 -10.52
C GLN A 47 -15.03 6.04 -10.83
N ILE A 48 -14.63 6.79 -9.83
CA ILE A 48 -13.65 7.87 -10.00
C ILE A 48 -12.25 7.31 -10.29
N VAL A 49 -11.84 6.30 -9.53
CA VAL A 49 -10.47 5.76 -9.60
C VAL A 49 -10.31 4.79 -10.76
N TYR A 50 -11.28 3.91 -10.96
CA TYR A 50 -11.16 2.80 -11.93
C TYR A 50 -12.09 2.95 -13.13
N GLY A 51 -13.06 3.84 -13.09
CA GLY A 51 -14.08 3.94 -14.13
C GLY A 51 -15.10 2.80 -14.12
N GLY A 52 -15.17 2.04 -13.03
CA GLY A 52 -16.07 0.90 -12.90
C GLY A 52 -15.81 0.13 -11.61
N VAL A 53 -16.39 -1.04 -11.50
CA VAL A 53 -16.24 -1.90 -10.32
C VAL A 53 -14.89 -2.60 -10.34
N LYS A 54 -14.16 -2.53 -9.22
CA LYS A 54 -12.90 -3.25 -9.00
C LYS A 54 -13.06 -4.14 -7.77
N ARG A 55 -13.09 -5.45 -7.97
CA ARG A 55 -13.21 -6.41 -6.87
C ARG A 55 -11.95 -6.40 -6.01
N GLY A 56 -12.15 -6.49 -4.70
CA GLY A 56 -11.06 -6.55 -3.75
C GLY A 56 -10.37 -5.21 -3.50
N SER A 57 -10.90 -4.10 -4.04
CA SER A 57 -10.36 -2.78 -3.75
C SER A 57 -10.66 -2.39 -2.31
N LEU A 58 -9.64 -1.92 -1.60
CA LEU A 58 -9.75 -1.44 -0.23
C LEU A 58 -9.40 0.04 -0.17
N THR A 59 -10.01 0.73 0.79
CA THR A 59 -9.65 2.10 1.12
C THR A 59 -8.98 2.10 2.49
N VAL A 60 -7.80 2.70 2.56
CA VAL A 60 -6.98 2.77 3.76
C VAL A 60 -6.90 4.23 4.19
N HIS A 61 -7.30 4.52 5.43
CA HIS A 61 -7.19 5.86 6.01
C HIS A 61 -6.17 5.86 7.13
N LEU A 62 -5.22 6.80 7.06
CA LEU A 62 -4.28 7.07 8.13
C LEU A 62 -4.68 8.34 8.86
N GLN A 63 -4.43 8.39 10.17
CA GLN A 63 -4.64 9.59 10.98
C GLN A 63 -3.64 10.70 10.68
N ASN A 64 -2.45 10.32 10.19
CA ASN A 64 -1.36 11.23 9.87
C ASN A 64 -0.78 10.88 8.50
N HIS A 65 -0.05 11.82 7.92
CA HIS A 65 0.62 11.58 6.64
C HIS A 65 1.73 10.55 6.79
N TYR A 66 1.92 9.74 5.76
CA TYR A 66 3.05 8.84 5.63
C TYR A 66 3.98 9.41 4.55
N ASP A 67 5.11 9.96 4.97
CA ASP A 67 5.99 10.70 4.06
C ASP A 67 7.16 9.88 3.50
N ALA A 68 7.47 8.74 4.12
CA ALA A 68 8.54 7.88 3.63
C ALA A 68 8.15 7.21 2.31
N PRO A 69 9.11 6.97 1.40
CA PRO A 69 8.81 6.23 0.17
C PRO A 69 8.48 4.77 0.48
N PHE A 70 7.57 4.20 -0.33
CA PHE A 70 7.19 2.80 -0.21
C PHE A 70 6.73 2.28 -1.57
N ASP A 71 6.72 0.95 -1.72
CA ASP A 71 6.37 0.30 -2.98
C ASP A 71 4.99 -0.35 -2.94
N ARG A 72 4.59 -0.82 -1.76
CA ARG A 72 3.29 -1.49 -1.59
C ARG A 72 2.84 -1.42 -0.14
N ILE A 73 1.56 -1.73 0.08
CA ILE A 73 0.97 -1.84 1.43
C ILE A 73 0.56 -3.29 1.64
N ARG A 74 0.98 -3.88 2.76
CA ARG A 74 0.56 -5.23 3.14
C ARG A 74 -0.52 -5.15 4.21
N ILE A 75 -1.63 -5.84 3.97
CA ILE A 75 -2.78 -5.88 4.87
C ILE A 75 -3.20 -7.33 5.02
N GLY A 76 -3.17 -7.86 6.25
CA GLY A 76 -3.59 -9.23 6.53
C GLY A 76 -2.86 -10.29 5.72
N GLY A 77 -1.57 -10.09 5.45
CA GLY A 77 -0.76 -11.03 4.69
C GLY A 77 -0.86 -10.89 3.17
N THR A 78 -1.69 -9.98 2.68
CA THR A 78 -1.86 -9.74 1.24
C THR A 78 -1.23 -8.41 0.85
N ALA A 79 -0.50 -8.38 -0.25
CA ALA A 79 0.14 -7.18 -0.78
C ALA A 79 -0.82 -6.43 -1.71
N TYR A 80 -0.87 -5.12 -1.54
CA TYR A 80 -1.73 -4.22 -2.31
C TYR A 80 -0.90 -3.12 -2.95
N GLN A 81 -1.24 -2.77 -4.19
CA GLN A 81 -0.68 -1.61 -4.86
C GLN A 81 -1.57 -0.40 -4.62
N VAL A 82 -0.98 0.79 -4.59
CA VAL A 82 -1.72 2.04 -4.45
C VAL A 82 -2.18 2.50 -5.83
N ASP A 83 -3.49 2.58 -6.02
CA ASP A 83 -4.09 3.04 -7.28
C ASP A 83 -4.43 4.52 -7.22
N TYR A 84 -4.69 5.04 -6.04
CA TYR A 84 -4.99 6.45 -5.83
C TYR A 84 -4.59 6.86 -4.42
N ARG A 85 -3.97 8.02 -4.28
CA ARG A 85 -3.55 8.58 -3.00
C ARG A 85 -4.14 9.97 -2.86
N ARG A 86 -4.81 10.20 -1.73
CA ARG A 86 -5.36 11.51 -1.42
C ARG A 86 -4.77 12.00 -0.11
N ARG A 87 -4.07 13.12 -0.17
CA ARG A 87 -3.49 13.75 1.01
C ARG A 87 -4.44 14.84 1.49
N LEU A 88 -4.98 14.63 2.67
CA LEU A 88 -5.82 15.61 3.36
C LEU A 88 -4.93 16.44 4.26
N ARG A 89 -5.51 17.47 4.90
CA ARG A 89 -4.73 18.40 5.73
C ARG A 89 -3.86 17.68 6.77
N VAL A 90 -4.42 16.73 7.51
CA VAL A 90 -3.74 15.95 8.55
C VAL A 90 -3.73 14.48 8.22
N LYS A 91 -4.78 13.99 7.59
CA LYS A 91 -5.00 12.58 7.28
C LYS A 91 -4.55 12.25 5.87
N GLU A 92 -4.46 10.97 5.59
CA GLU A 92 -4.14 10.47 4.26
C GLU A 92 -4.99 9.27 3.92
N ALA A 93 -5.44 9.17 2.68
CA ALA A 93 -6.25 8.05 2.22
C ALA A 93 -5.62 7.43 0.98
N TYR A 94 -5.69 6.11 0.91
CA TYR A 94 -5.20 5.33 -0.22
C TYR A 94 -6.31 4.44 -0.72
N VAL A 95 -6.49 4.38 -2.04
CA VAL A 95 -7.32 3.36 -2.67
C VAL A 95 -6.37 2.34 -3.25
N VAL A 96 -6.49 1.11 -2.82
CA VAL A 96 -5.53 0.05 -3.13
C VAL A 96 -6.25 -1.15 -3.75
N SER A 97 -5.51 -1.91 -4.54
CA SER A 97 -5.97 -3.19 -5.08
C SER A 97 -4.88 -4.23 -4.93
N GLU A 98 -5.29 -5.49 -4.90
CA GLU A 98 -4.36 -6.61 -4.72
C GLU A 98 -3.34 -6.65 -5.85
N VAL A 99 -2.08 -6.88 -5.48
CA VAL A 99 -0.99 -7.04 -6.46
C VAL A 99 -1.16 -8.39 -7.13
N SER A 100 -1.25 -8.36 -8.44
CA SER A 100 -1.40 -9.56 -9.25
C SER A 100 -0.07 -10.17 -9.67
#